data_191749888f2d14fbe9d1e6f5ffc94460
#
_entry.id   191749888f2d14fbe9d1e6f5ffc94460
#
_cell.length_a   1.000
_cell.length_b   1.000
_cell.length_c   1.000
_cell.angle_alpha   90.00
_cell.angle_beta   90.00
_cell.angle_gamma   90.00
#
_symmetry.space_group_name_H-M   'P 1'
#
loop_
_entity.id
_entity.type
_entity.pdbx_description
1 polymer ?
#
loop_
_entity_poly.entity_id
_entity_poly.type
_entity_poly.pdbx_seq_one_letter_code
_entity_poly.pdbx_strand_id
1 'polypeptide(L)'
;MENIRYHLVRPSNSKDTYNEFDTVTWELVSDGRALVKNSITVEAEVEIFQTGTTRKTSANNMKLSHLVGSHAFFETWTCETLGAGQIETLQSYPRYVNMVASASLDSEDLNNAKFLCELRNPVEEGTASMIEEQVSYNDNGTHSVQNTNASFSIKPMLCFNRMSGNYSFSSKGAIRISCNLARAIHALYGRNVAADSSYSLKNLVLRYTSVPDENPNERLFMESYVGIKSSINSSDATVSSRVPSKAVNAVSISFLESDHESNDR
;
A
#
# COMPACT_ATOMS: atom_id res chain seq x y z
N MET A 1 32.84 -7.92 0.34
CA MET A 1 31.46 -7.98 0.88
C MET A 1 30.87 -6.59 0.72
N GLU A 2 29.79 -6.46 -0.01
CA GLU A 2 29.08 -5.20 -0.09
C GLU A 2 28.62 -4.80 1.30
N ASN A 3 28.92 -3.58 1.72
CA ASN A 3 28.53 -3.04 3.02
C ASN A 3 27.06 -2.62 2.96
N ILE A 4 26.16 -3.61 2.97
CA ILE A 4 24.71 -3.41 2.96
C ILE A 4 24.26 -2.88 4.33
N ARG A 5 23.41 -1.85 4.35
CA ARG A 5 22.76 -1.35 5.55
C ARG A 5 21.25 -1.41 5.42
N TYR A 6 20.61 -1.86 6.48
CA TYR A 6 19.16 -1.88 6.62
C TYR A 6 18.74 -0.67 7.44
N HIS A 7 17.76 0.07 6.95
CA HIS A 7 17.23 1.25 7.59
C HIS A 7 15.77 1.02 7.99
N LEU A 8 15.42 1.48 9.17
CA LEU A 8 14.05 1.55 9.66
C LEU A 8 13.74 3.03 9.90
N VAL A 9 12.72 3.54 9.24
CA VAL A 9 12.33 4.94 9.31
C VAL A 9 10.91 5.03 9.87
N ARG A 10 10.79 5.76 10.98
CA ARG A 10 9.46 6.11 11.52
C ARG A 10 8.91 7.32 10.75
N PRO A 11 7.59 7.49 10.69
CA PRO A 11 7.01 8.68 10.09
C PRO A 11 7.51 9.97 10.76
N SER A 12 7.75 11.01 9.96
CA SER A 12 8.19 12.33 10.45
C SER A 12 7.12 12.99 11.31
N ASN A 13 5.84 12.70 11.04
CA ASN A 13 4.69 13.12 11.84
C ASN A 13 4.28 12.03 12.84
N SER A 14 5.24 11.52 13.60
CA SER A 14 5.09 10.35 14.49
C SER A 14 3.84 10.44 15.38
N LYS A 15 3.01 9.41 15.28
CA LYS A 15 1.86 9.14 16.15
C LYS A 15 1.94 7.69 16.62
N ASP A 16 1.35 7.39 17.77
CA ASP A 16 1.24 6.01 18.26
C ASP A 16 0.27 5.19 17.40
N THR A 17 -0.74 5.86 16.84
CA THR A 17 -1.81 5.24 16.04
C THR A 17 -2.18 6.17 14.90
N TYR A 18 -2.32 5.61 13.71
CA TYR A 18 -2.81 6.28 12.51
C TYR A 18 -4.18 5.74 12.16
N ASN A 19 -5.10 6.63 11.82
CA ASN A 19 -6.48 6.32 11.48
C ASN A 19 -6.79 6.73 10.04
N GLU A 20 -8.03 6.49 9.61
CA GLU A 20 -8.55 6.95 8.33
C GLU A 20 -8.23 8.44 8.10
N PHE A 21 -7.93 8.80 6.86
CA PHE A 21 -7.58 10.16 6.40
C PHE A 21 -6.28 10.74 6.96
N ASP A 22 -5.59 10.04 7.86
CA ASP A 22 -4.27 10.51 8.30
C ASP A 22 -3.31 10.55 7.11
N THR A 23 -2.51 11.59 7.07
CA THR A 23 -1.35 11.69 6.19
C THR A 23 -0.14 11.18 6.93
N VAL A 24 0.62 10.29 6.31
CA VAL A 24 1.87 9.74 6.84
C VAL A 24 3.01 10.16 5.93
N THR A 25 4.13 10.62 6.51
CA THR A 25 5.28 11.09 5.74
C THR A 25 6.57 10.47 6.30
N TRP A 26 7.42 9.97 5.40
CA TRP A 26 8.76 9.50 5.71
C TRP A 26 9.79 10.29 4.92
N GLU A 27 10.93 10.52 5.54
CA GLU A 27 12.10 11.14 4.90
C GLU A 27 13.26 10.15 4.92
N LEU A 28 13.76 9.82 3.74
CA LEU A 28 14.87 8.90 3.55
C LEU A 28 16.11 9.72 3.20
N VAL A 29 17.11 9.61 4.06
CA VAL A 29 18.39 10.30 3.92
C VAL A 29 19.51 9.31 4.19
N SER A 30 20.58 9.37 3.41
CA SER A 30 21.78 8.59 3.70
C SER A 30 23.00 9.19 3.02
N ASP A 31 23.96 9.68 3.81
CA ASP A 31 25.20 10.27 3.30
C ASP A 31 26.09 9.22 2.66
N GLY A 32 26.59 9.53 1.46
CA GLY A 32 27.56 8.70 0.73
C GLY A 32 27.04 7.31 0.35
N ARG A 33 25.73 7.13 0.29
CA ARG A 33 25.11 5.85 -0.02
C ARG A 33 24.03 5.98 -1.10
N ALA A 34 23.65 4.86 -1.66
CA ALA A 34 22.55 4.74 -2.61
C ALA A 34 21.46 3.83 -2.06
N LEU A 35 20.19 4.21 -2.26
CA LEU A 35 19.03 3.36 -2.02
C LEU A 35 19.04 2.20 -3.02
N VAL A 36 18.98 0.98 -2.53
CA VAL A 36 18.87 -0.21 -3.36
C VAL A 36 17.51 -0.25 -4.04
N LYS A 37 17.52 -0.49 -5.34
CA LYS A 37 16.26 -0.66 -6.11
C LYS A 37 15.36 -1.74 -5.48
N ASN A 38 14.06 -1.54 -5.53
CA ASN A 38 13.07 -2.52 -5.08
C ASN A 38 13.19 -2.94 -3.59
N SER A 39 13.77 -2.07 -2.73
CA SER A 39 14.01 -2.39 -1.32
C SER A 39 13.07 -1.70 -0.33
N ILE A 40 12.22 -0.78 -0.80
CA ILE A 40 11.29 -0.07 0.09
C ILE A 40 10.12 -1.00 0.44
N THR A 41 9.93 -1.19 1.75
CA THR A 41 8.77 -1.90 2.32
C THR A 41 8.12 -1.05 3.40
N VAL A 42 6.83 -1.25 3.60
CA VAL A 42 6.05 -0.60 4.68
C VAL A 42 5.40 -1.67 5.53
N GLU A 43 5.59 -1.56 6.83
CA GLU A 43 5.10 -2.50 7.82
C GLU A 43 4.23 -1.79 8.84
N ALA A 44 3.16 -2.45 9.27
CA ALA A 44 2.33 -2.00 10.39
C ALA A 44 1.55 -3.16 11.01
N GLU A 45 1.02 -2.89 12.19
CA GLU A 45 -0.04 -3.68 12.83
C GLU A 45 -1.38 -3.00 12.57
N VAL A 46 -2.41 -3.76 12.23
CA VAL A 46 -3.75 -3.26 12.00
C VAL A 46 -4.74 -3.80 13.02
N GLU A 47 -5.54 -2.91 13.59
CA GLU A 47 -6.74 -3.24 14.36
C GLU A 47 -7.97 -2.80 13.57
N ILE A 48 -8.98 -3.66 13.47
CA ILE A 48 -10.23 -3.37 12.76
C ILE A 48 -11.37 -3.29 13.76
N PHE A 49 -12.21 -2.26 13.59
CA PHE A 49 -13.38 -2.01 14.40
C PHE A 49 -14.63 -2.14 13.53
N GLN A 50 -15.59 -2.90 13.99
CA GLN A 50 -16.87 -3.09 13.30
C GLN A 50 -17.70 -1.81 13.35
N THR A 51 -17.89 -1.28 14.56
CA THR A 51 -18.62 -0.03 14.82
C THR A 51 -17.95 0.69 16.00
N GLY A 52 -17.67 1.97 15.87
CA GLY A 52 -17.07 2.77 16.94
C GLY A 52 -15.83 2.12 17.56
N THR A 53 -15.89 1.73 18.83
CA THR A 53 -14.81 1.05 19.56
C THR A 53 -14.96 -0.47 19.61
N THR A 54 -16.02 -1.01 19.01
CA THR A 54 -16.30 -2.46 18.99
C THR A 54 -15.38 -3.12 17.98
N ARG A 55 -14.40 -3.86 18.46
CA ARG A 55 -13.46 -4.58 17.59
C ARG A 55 -14.14 -5.67 16.78
N LYS A 56 -13.61 -5.91 15.58
CA LYS A 56 -14.00 -7.04 14.74
C LYS A 56 -13.82 -8.36 15.51
N THR A 57 -14.77 -9.27 15.34
CA THR A 57 -14.70 -10.67 15.81
C THR A 57 -14.65 -11.61 14.61
N SER A 58 -14.35 -12.89 14.83
CA SER A 58 -14.41 -13.92 13.77
C SER A 58 -15.79 -14.09 13.14
N ALA A 59 -16.85 -13.79 13.89
CA ALA A 59 -18.23 -13.82 13.37
C ALA A 59 -18.51 -12.71 12.35
N ASN A 60 -17.66 -11.66 12.33
CA ASN A 60 -17.86 -10.50 11.47
C ASN A 60 -17.16 -10.72 10.13
N ASN A 61 -17.96 -10.79 9.07
CA ASN A 61 -17.44 -10.93 7.72
C ASN A 61 -16.90 -9.56 7.24
N MET A 62 -15.66 -9.24 7.66
CA MET A 62 -14.91 -8.06 7.26
C MET A 62 -13.52 -8.54 6.77
N LYS A 63 -13.22 -8.31 5.51
CA LYS A 63 -12.07 -8.89 4.80
C LYS A 63 -11.29 -7.84 4.04
N LEU A 64 -10.08 -8.19 3.64
CA LEU A 64 -9.30 -7.50 2.60
C LEU A 64 -9.42 -8.23 1.27
N SER A 65 -9.33 -7.51 0.16
CA SER A 65 -9.37 -8.09 -1.18
C SER A 65 -8.22 -9.07 -1.41
N HIS A 66 -8.47 -10.18 -2.10
CA HIS A 66 -7.44 -11.13 -2.51
C HIS A 66 -6.41 -10.52 -3.50
N LEU A 67 -6.80 -9.53 -4.30
CA LEU A 67 -5.90 -8.86 -5.24
C LEU A 67 -5.17 -7.67 -4.63
N VAL A 68 -5.72 -7.04 -3.60
CA VAL A 68 -5.19 -5.78 -3.04
C VAL A 68 -4.55 -5.99 -1.67
N GLY A 69 -5.15 -6.80 -0.80
CA GLY A 69 -4.64 -7.01 0.55
C GLY A 69 -4.48 -5.70 1.33
N SER A 70 -3.41 -5.60 2.12
CA SER A 70 -3.11 -4.44 2.97
C SER A 70 -2.77 -3.16 2.19
N HIS A 71 -2.52 -3.24 0.88
CA HIS A 71 -2.40 -2.04 0.04
C HIS A 71 -3.67 -1.19 0.07
N ALA A 72 -4.82 -1.79 0.41
CA ALA A 72 -6.12 -1.13 0.51
C ALA A 72 -6.16 -0.03 1.58
N PHE A 73 -5.30 -0.09 2.60
CA PHE A 73 -5.23 0.95 3.63
C PHE A 73 -4.65 2.28 3.14
N PHE A 74 -4.05 2.34 1.95
CA PHE A 74 -3.38 3.50 1.41
C PHE A 74 -4.13 4.03 0.18
N GLU A 75 -4.77 5.19 0.29
CA GLU A 75 -5.56 5.79 -0.81
C GLU A 75 -4.67 6.46 -1.85
N THR A 76 -3.66 7.21 -1.39
CA THR A 76 -2.75 7.94 -2.28
C THR A 76 -1.30 7.79 -1.83
N TRP A 77 -0.39 7.85 -2.80
CA TRP A 77 1.04 7.95 -2.54
C TRP A 77 1.64 9.11 -3.30
N THR A 78 2.55 9.82 -2.68
CA THR A 78 3.34 10.88 -3.30
C THR A 78 4.82 10.63 -3.05
N CYS A 79 5.61 10.68 -4.11
CA CYS A 79 7.06 10.54 -4.05
C CYS A 79 7.70 11.85 -4.51
N GLU A 80 8.60 12.39 -3.69
CA GLU A 80 9.33 13.62 -3.93
C GLU A 80 10.83 13.42 -3.72
N THR A 81 11.64 14.20 -4.42
CA THR A 81 13.05 14.36 -4.10
C THR A 81 13.37 15.82 -3.86
N LEU A 82 14.29 16.12 -2.97
CA LEU A 82 14.69 17.50 -2.69
C LEU A 82 15.31 18.19 -3.91
N GLY A 83 15.91 17.42 -4.83
CA GLY A 83 16.54 17.96 -6.03
C GLY A 83 15.60 18.22 -7.21
N ALA A 84 14.52 17.45 -7.35
CA ALA A 84 13.64 17.51 -8.53
C ALA A 84 12.17 17.79 -8.18
N GLY A 85 11.83 17.87 -6.89
CA GLY A 85 10.45 18.03 -6.45
C GLY A 85 9.64 16.76 -6.57
N GLN A 86 8.36 16.89 -6.84
CA GLN A 86 7.43 15.76 -6.95
C GLN A 86 7.72 14.95 -8.22
N ILE A 87 7.92 13.65 -8.05
CA ILE A 87 8.21 12.69 -9.13
C ILE A 87 6.98 11.88 -9.49
N GLU A 88 6.23 11.43 -8.49
CA GLU A 88 5.08 10.54 -8.68
C GLU A 88 3.95 10.90 -7.73
N THR A 89 2.72 10.81 -8.22
CA THR A 89 1.50 10.83 -7.40
C THR A 89 0.58 9.73 -7.89
N LEU A 90 0.34 8.73 -7.04
CA LEU A 90 -0.60 7.64 -7.27
C LEU A 90 -1.91 7.97 -6.55
N GLN A 91 -2.93 8.33 -7.30
CA GLN A 91 -4.30 8.48 -6.80
C GLN A 91 -5.06 7.17 -6.95
N SER A 92 -5.99 6.91 -6.03
CA SER A 92 -6.76 5.65 -6.01
C SER A 92 -5.84 4.43 -6.10
N TYR A 93 -4.80 4.43 -5.27
CA TYR A 93 -3.75 3.43 -5.28
C TYR A 93 -4.25 1.97 -5.19
N PRO A 94 -5.28 1.63 -4.37
CA PRO A 94 -5.80 0.28 -4.32
C PRO A 94 -6.32 -0.23 -5.68
N ARG A 95 -6.91 0.65 -6.49
CA ARG A 95 -7.35 0.29 -7.85
C ARG A 95 -6.17 0.00 -8.78
N TYR A 96 -5.13 0.82 -8.67
CA TYR A 96 -3.91 0.58 -9.42
C TYR A 96 -3.31 -0.79 -9.07
N VAL A 97 -3.22 -1.11 -7.76
CA VAL A 97 -2.76 -2.43 -7.29
C VAL A 97 -3.64 -3.56 -7.83
N ASN A 98 -4.96 -3.40 -7.77
CA ASN A 98 -5.92 -4.39 -8.30
C ASN A 98 -5.67 -4.66 -9.79
N MET A 99 -5.53 -3.62 -10.61
CA MET A 99 -5.27 -3.76 -12.04
C MET A 99 -3.96 -4.50 -12.33
N VAL A 100 -2.89 -4.13 -11.62
CA VAL A 100 -1.59 -4.78 -11.77
C VAL A 100 -1.65 -6.23 -11.31
N ALA A 101 -2.27 -6.49 -10.15
CA ALA A 101 -2.42 -7.84 -9.62
C ALA A 101 -3.25 -8.74 -10.55
N SER A 102 -4.37 -8.25 -11.07
CA SER A 102 -5.21 -8.99 -12.03
C SER A 102 -4.48 -9.36 -13.31
N ALA A 103 -3.51 -8.54 -13.72
CA ALA A 103 -2.75 -8.77 -14.94
C ALA A 103 -1.49 -9.62 -14.75
N SER A 104 -0.95 -9.70 -13.52
CA SER A 104 0.38 -10.25 -13.27
C SER A 104 0.46 -11.37 -12.23
N LEU A 105 -0.56 -11.52 -11.38
CA LEU A 105 -0.58 -12.60 -10.38
C LEU A 105 -1.28 -13.83 -10.95
N ASP A 106 -0.62 -14.97 -10.82
CA ASP A 106 -1.24 -16.27 -11.05
C ASP A 106 -1.66 -16.94 -9.73
N SER A 107 -2.23 -18.14 -9.82
CA SER A 107 -2.68 -18.89 -8.65
C SER A 107 -1.54 -19.32 -7.73
N GLU A 108 -0.33 -19.48 -8.24
CA GLU A 108 0.85 -19.82 -7.45
C GLU A 108 1.34 -18.59 -6.66
N ASP A 109 1.37 -17.42 -7.27
CA ASP A 109 1.69 -16.15 -6.61
C ASP A 109 0.74 -15.86 -5.46
N LEU A 110 -0.55 -16.16 -5.62
CA LEU A 110 -1.59 -15.96 -4.61
C LEU A 110 -1.46 -16.91 -3.40
N ASN A 111 -0.80 -18.05 -3.56
CA ASN A 111 -0.64 -19.06 -2.52
C ASN A 111 0.71 -19.02 -1.81
N ASN A 112 1.60 -18.13 -2.15
CA ASN A 112 2.93 -18.04 -1.57
C ASN A 112 3.02 -17.09 -0.34
N ALA A 113 4.21 -17.02 0.29
CA ALA A 113 4.43 -16.22 1.49
C ALA A 113 4.15 -14.71 1.31
N LYS A 114 4.27 -14.17 0.08
CA LYS A 114 3.95 -12.78 -0.24
C LYS A 114 2.46 -12.48 -0.01
N PHE A 115 1.61 -13.44 -0.35
CA PHE A 115 0.18 -13.39 -0.10
C PHE A 115 -0.13 -13.23 1.40
N LEU A 116 0.53 -14.02 2.25
CA LEU A 116 0.38 -13.96 3.70
C LEU A 116 0.88 -12.64 4.29
N CYS A 117 2.05 -12.18 3.87
CA CYS A 117 2.64 -10.93 4.38
C CYS A 117 1.80 -9.69 4.05
N GLU A 118 1.06 -9.72 2.95
CA GLU A 118 0.22 -8.61 2.51
C GLU A 118 -1.24 -8.75 3.00
N LEU A 119 -1.56 -9.74 3.84
CA LEU A 119 -2.91 -10.04 4.35
C LEU A 119 -3.97 -10.16 3.25
N ARG A 120 -3.60 -10.72 2.10
CA ARG A 120 -4.55 -10.99 1.02
C ARG A 120 -5.45 -12.14 1.41
N ASN A 121 -6.72 -12.02 1.18
CA ASN A 121 -7.63 -13.12 1.45
C ASN A 121 -7.51 -14.20 0.37
N PRO A 122 -7.71 -15.48 0.74
CA PRO A 122 -7.86 -16.55 -0.23
C PRO A 122 -9.05 -16.29 -1.18
N VAL A 123 -8.93 -16.79 -2.41
CA VAL A 123 -9.99 -16.65 -3.43
C VAL A 123 -11.21 -17.53 -3.10
N GLU A 124 -11.02 -18.63 -2.39
CA GLU A 124 -12.07 -19.60 -2.07
C GLU A 124 -13.10 -19.02 -1.10
N GLU A 125 -14.38 -19.16 -1.45
CA GLU A 125 -15.48 -18.81 -0.57
C GLU A 125 -15.47 -19.68 0.69
N GLY A 126 -15.74 -19.07 1.84
CA GLY A 126 -15.80 -19.77 3.13
C GLY A 126 -14.48 -19.89 3.88
N THR A 127 -13.37 -19.46 3.29
CA THR A 127 -12.09 -19.41 3.98
C THR A 127 -12.06 -18.24 4.98
N ALA A 128 -11.51 -18.48 6.16
CA ALA A 128 -11.32 -17.44 7.16
C ALA A 128 -10.51 -16.27 6.59
N SER A 129 -10.81 -15.06 7.04
CA SER A 129 -10.02 -13.88 6.68
C SER A 129 -8.59 -14.04 7.18
N MET A 130 -7.59 -13.68 6.39
CA MET A 130 -6.18 -13.67 6.81
C MET A 130 -5.95 -12.85 8.08
N ILE A 131 -6.80 -11.85 8.32
CA ILE A 131 -6.81 -11.08 9.58
C ILE A 131 -7.29 -11.94 10.76
N GLU A 132 -8.09 -12.97 10.53
CA GLU A 132 -8.61 -13.89 11.54
C GLU A 132 -7.62 -15.02 11.87
N GLU A 133 -6.85 -15.47 10.90
CA GLU A 133 -5.90 -16.57 11.08
C GLU A 133 -4.68 -16.20 11.95
N GLN A 134 -4.42 -14.93 12.16
CA GLN A 134 -3.37 -14.46 13.08
C GLN A 134 -3.82 -14.44 14.55
N VAL A 135 -4.87 -15.17 14.90
CA VAL A 135 -5.41 -15.25 16.26
C VAL A 135 -4.54 -16.13 17.15
N SER A 136 -4.17 -15.63 18.32
CA SER A 136 -3.54 -16.41 19.36
C SER A 136 -4.54 -17.36 20.03
N TYR A 137 -4.16 -18.61 20.21
CA TYR A 137 -4.91 -19.60 21.00
C TYR A 137 -4.77 -19.26 22.50
N ASN A 138 -5.88 -19.28 23.23
CA ASN A 138 -5.81 -19.32 24.69
C ASN A 138 -5.51 -20.73 25.17
N ASP A 139 -4.72 -20.86 26.25
CA ASP A 139 -4.27 -22.11 26.83
C ASP A 139 -5.37 -23.10 27.28
N ASN A 140 -6.63 -22.71 27.23
CA ASN A 140 -7.77 -23.53 27.64
C ASN A 140 -8.54 -24.23 26.50
N GLY A 141 -8.01 -24.23 25.29
CA GLY A 141 -8.66 -24.91 24.16
C GLY A 141 -10.00 -24.30 23.74
N THR A 142 -10.43 -23.22 24.32
CA THR A 142 -11.58 -22.45 23.91
C THR A 142 -11.10 -21.41 22.91
N HIS A 143 -11.56 -21.51 21.67
CA HIS A 143 -11.30 -20.51 20.64
C HIS A 143 -12.02 -19.20 20.96
N SER A 144 -11.52 -18.44 21.92
CA SER A 144 -11.92 -17.06 22.06
C SER A 144 -11.12 -16.26 21.05
N VAL A 145 -11.75 -15.86 19.98
CA VAL A 145 -11.20 -14.90 19.03
C VAL A 145 -11.07 -13.57 19.77
N GLN A 146 -9.98 -13.43 20.50
CA GLN A 146 -9.61 -12.12 21.03
C GLN A 146 -8.98 -11.33 19.87
N ASN A 147 -9.62 -10.24 19.56
CA ASN A 147 -9.08 -9.07 18.84
C ASN A 147 -7.63 -9.19 18.42
N THR A 148 -7.42 -9.62 17.23
CA THR A 148 -6.10 -9.82 16.71
C THR A 148 -5.61 -8.56 16.03
N ASN A 149 -4.47 -8.10 16.49
CA ASN A 149 -3.66 -7.21 15.71
C ASN A 149 -3.02 -8.06 14.61
N ALA A 150 -3.47 -7.89 13.38
CA ALA A 150 -2.78 -8.48 12.25
C ALA A 150 -1.59 -7.59 11.87
N SER A 151 -0.46 -8.20 11.56
CA SER A 151 0.70 -7.47 11.04
C SER A 151 0.83 -7.70 9.55
N PHE A 152 1.21 -6.66 8.82
CA PHE A 152 1.50 -6.76 7.41
C PHE A 152 2.84 -6.13 7.04
N SER A 153 3.38 -6.60 5.93
CA SER A 153 4.54 -6.02 5.25
C SER A 153 4.23 -5.95 3.76
N ILE A 154 4.10 -4.75 3.23
CA ILE A 154 3.86 -4.52 1.80
C ILE A 154 5.08 -3.90 1.14
N LYS A 155 5.23 -4.19 -0.14
CA LYS A 155 6.14 -3.48 -1.03
C LYS A 155 5.31 -2.54 -1.91
N PRO A 156 5.20 -1.24 -1.55
CA PRO A 156 4.37 -0.34 -2.32
C PRO A 156 4.90 -0.17 -3.75
N MET A 157 3.99 -0.08 -4.70
CA MET A 157 4.31 0.02 -6.13
C MET A 157 4.73 1.44 -6.53
N LEU A 158 5.77 1.96 -5.87
CA LEU A 158 6.30 3.31 -6.07
C LEU A 158 7.39 3.33 -7.15
N CYS A 159 7.61 4.49 -7.77
CA CYS A 159 8.69 4.69 -8.75
C CYS A 159 10.06 4.27 -8.20
N PHE A 160 10.34 4.48 -6.92
CA PHE A 160 11.59 4.06 -6.28
C PHE A 160 11.76 2.54 -6.17
N ASN A 161 10.68 1.77 -6.17
CA ASN A 161 10.74 0.31 -6.25
C ASN A 161 10.85 -0.21 -7.69
N ARG A 162 10.63 0.66 -8.70
CA ARG A 162 10.67 0.35 -10.13
C ARG A 162 11.81 1.07 -10.87
N MET A 163 12.93 1.30 -10.18
CA MET A 163 14.12 1.93 -10.74
C MET A 163 14.94 0.92 -11.54
N SER A 164 15.66 1.41 -12.56
CA SER A 164 16.63 0.61 -13.32
C SER A 164 17.90 0.28 -12.53
N GLY A 165 18.30 1.14 -11.60
CA GLY A 165 19.50 1.03 -10.77
C GLY A 165 19.27 1.56 -9.35
N ASN A 166 20.33 1.77 -8.59
CA ASN A 166 20.28 2.30 -7.24
C ASN A 166 20.19 3.83 -7.24
N TYR A 167 19.43 4.41 -6.32
CA TYR A 167 19.26 5.87 -6.23
C TYR A 167 20.33 6.49 -5.34
N SER A 168 21.18 7.35 -5.90
CA SER A 168 22.21 8.08 -5.16
C SER A 168 21.62 9.23 -4.34
N PHE A 169 21.72 9.15 -3.02
CA PHE A 169 21.33 10.28 -2.15
C PHE A 169 22.28 11.48 -2.29
N SER A 170 23.56 11.23 -2.55
CA SER A 170 24.57 12.29 -2.67
C SER A 170 24.31 13.21 -3.86
N SER A 171 23.94 12.64 -5.02
CA SER A 171 23.76 13.42 -6.25
C SER A 171 22.33 13.87 -6.49
N LYS A 172 21.33 13.17 -5.95
CA LYS A 172 19.90 13.38 -6.23
C LYS A 172 19.12 13.90 -5.03
N GLY A 173 19.75 13.92 -3.85
CA GLY A 173 19.16 14.44 -2.60
C GLY A 173 18.29 13.43 -1.86
N ALA A 174 17.74 13.87 -0.74
CA ALA A 174 16.84 13.09 0.08
C ALA A 174 15.52 12.80 -0.63
N ILE A 175 14.87 11.73 -0.23
CA ILE A 175 13.56 11.30 -0.72
C ILE A 175 12.52 11.56 0.38
N ARG A 176 11.39 12.13 -0.01
CA ARG A 176 10.18 12.20 0.81
C ARG A 176 9.11 11.32 0.19
N ILE A 177 8.54 10.45 0.99
CA ILE A 177 7.43 9.58 0.63
C ILE A 177 6.28 9.91 1.56
N SER A 178 5.12 10.22 0.99
CA SER A 178 3.92 10.52 1.75
C SER A 178 2.76 9.67 1.26
N CYS A 179 1.85 9.29 2.16
CA CYS A 179 0.61 8.62 1.79
C CYS A 179 -0.56 9.18 2.61
N ASN A 180 -1.76 9.10 2.06
CA ASN A 180 -3.00 9.32 2.79
C ASN A 180 -3.67 7.97 3.01
N LEU A 181 -4.16 7.74 4.23
CA LEU A 181 -4.86 6.53 4.58
C LEU A 181 -6.30 6.55 4.05
N ALA A 182 -6.74 5.40 3.54
CA ALA A 182 -8.05 5.19 2.95
C ALA A 182 -9.15 5.15 4.03
N ARG A 183 -10.39 5.37 3.62
CA ARG A 183 -11.56 5.10 4.48
C ARG A 183 -11.70 3.59 4.67
N ALA A 184 -12.20 3.17 5.84
CA ALA A 184 -12.45 1.75 6.12
C ALA A 184 -13.43 1.12 5.12
N ILE A 185 -14.48 1.83 4.75
CA ILE A 185 -15.47 1.37 3.76
C ILE A 185 -14.87 1.18 2.35
N HIS A 186 -13.71 1.76 2.08
CA HIS A 186 -12.97 1.58 0.83
C HIS A 186 -11.87 0.52 0.94
N ALA A 187 -11.35 0.29 2.13
CA ALA A 187 -10.29 -0.68 2.38
C ALA A 187 -10.82 -2.08 2.68
N LEU A 188 -11.95 -2.16 3.37
CA LEU A 188 -12.57 -3.40 3.82
C LEU A 188 -13.81 -3.73 2.99
N TYR A 189 -14.10 -5.01 2.84
CA TYR A 189 -15.33 -5.47 2.23
C TYR A 189 -15.95 -6.61 3.04
N GLY A 190 -17.23 -6.89 2.78
CA GLY A 190 -17.98 -7.95 3.46
C GLY A 190 -19.27 -7.45 4.10
N ARG A 191 -20.11 -8.38 4.53
CA ARG A 191 -21.47 -8.09 5.01
C ARG A 191 -21.54 -7.22 6.27
N ASN A 192 -20.48 -7.20 7.06
CA ASN A 192 -20.44 -6.48 8.33
C ASN A 192 -19.68 -5.14 8.24
N VAL A 193 -19.26 -4.74 7.05
CA VAL A 193 -18.70 -3.41 6.85
C VAL A 193 -19.83 -2.39 6.82
N ALA A 194 -19.78 -1.43 7.71
CA ALA A 194 -20.76 -0.36 7.88
C ALA A 194 -20.10 1.01 7.74
N ALA A 195 -20.90 2.05 7.62
CA ALA A 195 -20.40 3.42 7.45
C ALA A 195 -19.54 3.92 8.63
N ASP A 196 -19.73 3.35 9.82
CA ASP A 196 -18.99 3.63 11.04
C ASP A 196 -17.90 2.58 11.36
N SER A 197 -17.66 1.63 10.45
CA SER A 197 -16.50 0.74 10.54
C SER A 197 -15.24 1.55 10.40
N SER A 198 -14.21 1.17 11.16
CA SER A 198 -12.93 1.86 11.15
C SER A 198 -11.77 0.89 11.30
N TYR A 199 -10.57 1.37 11.09
CA TYR A 199 -9.34 0.66 11.41
C TYR A 199 -8.32 1.61 12.01
N SER A 200 -7.31 1.05 12.64
CA SER A 200 -6.15 1.81 13.08
C SER A 200 -4.86 1.06 12.75
N LEU A 201 -3.83 1.81 12.35
CA LEU A 201 -2.49 1.29 12.10
C LEU A 201 -1.57 1.71 13.24
N LYS A 202 -0.86 0.73 13.83
CA LYS A 202 0.14 0.91 14.87
C LYS A 202 1.51 0.48 14.35
N ASN A 203 2.55 0.96 14.99
CA ASN A 203 3.93 0.58 14.67
C ASN A 203 4.29 0.77 13.20
N LEU A 204 3.68 1.77 12.56
CA LEU A 204 3.86 2.04 11.14
C LEU A 204 5.29 2.49 10.87
N VAL A 205 6.01 1.72 10.05
CA VAL A 205 7.42 1.98 9.71
C VAL A 205 7.67 1.73 8.23
N LEU A 206 8.64 2.44 7.68
CA LEU A 206 9.19 2.19 6.36
C LEU A 206 10.59 1.59 6.51
N ARG A 207 10.88 0.52 5.80
CA ARG A 207 12.21 -0.07 5.71
C ARG A 207 12.77 0.11 4.32
N TYR A 208 14.08 0.31 4.23
CA TYR A 208 14.81 0.27 2.98
C TYR A 208 16.25 -0.21 3.19
N THR A 209 16.88 -0.58 2.09
CA THR A 209 18.27 -1.03 2.08
C THR A 209 19.14 -0.02 1.35
N SER A 210 20.36 0.21 1.83
CA SER A 210 21.34 1.05 1.15
C SER A 210 22.70 0.35 1.00
N VAL A 211 23.41 0.74 -0.05
CA VAL A 211 24.77 0.30 -0.37
C VAL A 211 25.67 1.51 -0.53
N PRO A 212 27.03 1.37 -0.47
CA PRO A 212 27.94 2.45 -0.85
C PRO A 212 27.60 2.98 -2.24
N ASP A 213 27.69 4.29 -2.41
CA ASP A 213 27.38 4.97 -3.67
C ASP A 213 28.63 4.99 -4.57
N GLU A 214 28.79 3.97 -5.39
CA GLU A 214 29.94 3.81 -6.28
C GLU A 214 29.82 4.66 -7.56
N ASN A 215 28.58 4.95 -8.00
CA ASN A 215 28.30 5.67 -9.24
C ASN A 215 27.26 6.79 -9.04
N PRO A 216 27.57 7.86 -8.33
CA PRO A 216 26.60 8.90 -7.96
C PRO A 216 25.96 9.61 -9.15
N ASN A 217 26.64 9.66 -10.30
CA ASN A 217 26.18 10.33 -11.52
C ASN A 217 25.49 9.40 -12.53
N GLU A 218 25.24 8.16 -12.16
CA GLU A 218 24.54 7.22 -13.02
C GLU A 218 23.14 7.74 -13.39
N ARG A 219 22.80 7.62 -14.68
CA ARG A 219 21.46 7.93 -15.16
C ARG A 219 20.49 6.87 -14.69
N LEU A 220 19.45 7.32 -14.01
CA LEU A 220 18.42 6.45 -13.45
C LEU A 220 17.13 6.60 -14.24
N PHE A 221 16.58 5.48 -14.69
CA PHE A 221 15.24 5.41 -15.27
C PHE A 221 14.27 4.92 -14.20
N MET A 222 13.15 5.63 -14.06
CA MET A 222 12.08 5.29 -13.16
C MET A 222 10.78 5.18 -13.96
N GLU A 223 10.03 4.12 -13.72
CA GLU A 223 8.65 4.05 -14.18
C GLU A 223 7.76 4.74 -13.15
N SER A 224 7.00 5.73 -13.59
CA SER A 224 5.99 6.38 -12.77
C SER A 224 4.62 6.23 -13.40
N TYR A 225 3.58 6.18 -12.56
CA TYR A 225 2.20 6.11 -13.01
C TYR A 225 1.50 7.40 -12.64
N VAL A 226 0.60 7.81 -13.52
CA VAL A 226 -0.29 8.94 -13.27
C VAL A 226 -1.72 8.43 -13.30
N GLY A 227 -2.38 8.47 -12.14
CA GLY A 227 -3.81 8.18 -12.03
C GLY A 227 -4.63 9.42 -12.34
N ILE A 228 -5.59 9.31 -13.24
CA ILE A 228 -6.53 10.39 -13.55
C ILE A 228 -7.95 9.85 -13.30
N LYS A 229 -8.68 10.50 -12.40
CA LYS A 229 -10.08 10.17 -12.08
C LYS A 229 -10.97 11.21 -12.75
N SER A 230 -11.98 10.75 -13.49
CA SER A 230 -13.04 11.57 -14.05
C SER A 230 -14.39 10.93 -13.81
N SER A 231 -15.40 11.73 -13.55
CA SER A 231 -16.79 11.27 -13.46
C SER A 231 -17.46 11.38 -14.84
N ILE A 232 -18.20 10.34 -15.22
CA ILE A 232 -19.00 10.30 -16.44
C ILE A 232 -20.46 10.40 -16.01
N ASN A 233 -21.13 11.48 -16.41
CA ASN A 233 -22.51 11.77 -16.00
C ASN A 233 -23.52 11.53 -17.13
N SER A 234 -23.10 11.01 -18.27
CA SER A 234 -23.96 10.73 -19.43
C SER A 234 -23.49 9.48 -20.16
N SER A 235 -24.41 8.86 -20.92
CA SER A 235 -24.11 7.68 -21.74
C SER A 235 -23.11 7.96 -22.86
N ASP A 236 -23.01 9.23 -23.29
CA ASP A 236 -22.13 9.68 -24.38
C ASP A 236 -21.14 10.70 -23.86
N ALA A 237 -20.18 10.26 -23.05
CA ALA A 237 -19.16 11.15 -22.53
C ALA A 237 -17.79 10.88 -23.17
N THR A 238 -17.12 11.96 -23.53
CA THR A 238 -15.71 11.92 -23.92
C THR A 238 -14.88 12.40 -22.74
N VAL A 239 -13.99 11.55 -22.23
CA VAL A 239 -13.03 11.91 -21.20
C VAL A 239 -11.70 12.21 -21.86
N SER A 240 -11.23 13.44 -21.72
CA SER A 240 -9.92 13.87 -22.20
C SER A 240 -8.98 14.06 -21.01
N SER A 241 -7.82 13.47 -21.09
CA SER A 241 -6.78 13.66 -20.08
C SER A 241 -5.46 14.03 -20.72
N ARG A 242 -4.71 14.91 -20.07
CA ARG A 242 -3.37 15.28 -20.51
C ARG A 242 -2.35 14.59 -19.64
N VAL A 243 -1.57 13.69 -20.24
CA VAL A 243 -0.45 13.04 -19.56
C VAL A 243 0.79 13.92 -19.66
N PRO A 244 1.39 14.34 -18.54
CA PRO A 244 2.56 15.23 -18.55
C PRO A 244 3.86 14.45 -18.86
N SER A 245 3.82 13.51 -19.79
CA SER A 245 4.98 12.68 -20.15
C SER A 245 5.22 12.70 -21.64
N LYS A 246 6.50 12.64 -22.03
CA LYS A 246 6.93 12.51 -23.41
C LYS A 246 6.84 11.09 -23.96
N ALA A 247 6.75 10.10 -23.08
CA ALA A 247 6.64 8.69 -23.43
C ALA A 247 5.64 8.00 -22.50
N VAL A 248 4.67 7.31 -23.08
CA VAL A 248 3.67 6.51 -22.37
C VAL A 248 3.84 5.06 -22.83
N ASN A 249 4.17 4.18 -21.90
CA ASN A 249 4.38 2.76 -22.18
C ASN A 249 3.07 1.97 -22.18
N ALA A 250 2.12 2.38 -21.33
CA ALA A 250 0.84 1.71 -21.20
C ALA A 250 -0.25 2.69 -20.76
N VAL A 251 -1.47 2.45 -21.18
CA VAL A 251 -2.68 3.13 -20.69
C VAL A 251 -3.65 2.04 -20.23
N SER A 252 -4.11 2.15 -18.99
CA SER A 252 -5.15 1.28 -18.47
C SER A 252 -6.38 2.11 -18.10
N ILE A 253 -7.55 1.62 -18.44
CA ILE A 253 -8.82 2.29 -18.17
C ILE A 253 -9.69 1.32 -17.37
N SER A 254 -10.23 1.80 -16.27
CA SER A 254 -11.23 1.09 -15.49
C SER A 254 -12.46 1.95 -15.29
N PHE A 255 -13.63 1.34 -15.34
CA PHE A 255 -14.90 1.98 -15.07
C PHE A 255 -15.45 1.47 -13.74
N LEU A 256 -16.08 2.36 -13.00
CA LEU A 256 -16.75 2.04 -11.75
C LEU A 256 -18.06 2.80 -11.71
N GLU A 257 -19.12 2.13 -11.34
CA GLU A 257 -20.39 2.78 -11.03
C GLU A 257 -20.26 3.57 -9.73
N SER A 258 -20.92 4.72 -9.64
CA SER A 258 -20.83 5.61 -8.47
C SER A 258 -21.31 4.93 -7.17
N ASP A 259 -22.23 3.98 -7.30
CA ASP A 259 -22.84 3.25 -6.18
C ASP A 259 -21.93 2.11 -5.66
N HIS A 260 -20.93 1.71 -6.44
CA HIS A 260 -19.97 0.65 -6.11
C HIS A 260 -18.65 1.17 -5.51
N GLU A 261 -18.54 2.46 -5.25
CA GLU A 261 -17.32 3.01 -4.60
C GLU A 261 -17.04 2.38 -3.22
N SER A 262 -18.06 1.80 -2.60
CA SER A 262 -17.97 1.24 -1.25
C SER A 262 -17.88 -0.27 -1.16
N ASN A 263 -18.22 -1.06 -2.20
CA ASN A 263 -18.46 -2.49 -2.03
C ASN A 263 -17.75 -3.43 -3.01
N ASP A 264 -17.24 -2.97 -4.14
CA ASP A 264 -16.66 -3.84 -5.18
C ASP A 264 -15.20 -3.49 -5.47
N ARG A 265 -14.33 -3.88 -4.55
CA ARG A 265 -12.88 -3.84 -4.79
C ARG A 265 -12.27 -5.22 -4.77
#